data_e6ab35ea33cea60327a95b21ab96060b
#
_entry.id   e6ab35ea33cea60327a95b21ab96060b
#
_cell.length_a   1.000
_cell.length_b   1.000
_cell.length_c   1.000
_cell.angle_alpha   90.00
_cell.angle_beta   90.00
_cell.angle_gamma   90.00
#
_symmetry.space_group_name_H-M   'P 1'
#
loop_
_entity.id
_entity.type
_entity.pdbx_description
1 polymer ?
#
loop_
_entity_poly.entity_id
_entity_poly.type
_entity_poly.pdbx_seq_one_letter_code
_entity_poly.pdbx_strand_id
1 'polypeptide(L)'
;MEFEFSTRHEEIRGIARRVREEAVAPRAAEIDRTGEYPHDIFQALVESGLVGLIFAREYGGSGDGSLGMALAIEEIARSCCSSGLLLLMARLSTVHIAIAGTEAQKQRYLTGVATGAIKGAFGITEPEVGSDSGAITTTATRDGDTYVITGHKKWAGQATVADYVIVSARIGDATSRDIGIFIVPTDAAGFRIVRTMPKMGVNAVPVCEIALDECRVPVDNRVGPERGGFRVLLRGLSMVRPLVAARAVGLAAGALEYATAYARERKTMGTPILAHQAIGFRLAERAMELEASRLLTYRACWLVDQGRTSAADAAHYSMAKAFATESAVRAADAALQTLGGNGYLQEYATERYYRDVRQFMLVEGTSEIQRLIIHRAIEMGDYQW
;
A
#
# COMPACT_ATOMS: atom_id res chain seq x y z
N MET A 1 1.98 -28.34 -5.20
CA MET A 1 1.71 -26.98 -4.72
C MET A 1 0.92 -27.13 -3.45
N GLU A 2 1.48 -26.71 -2.33
CA GLU A 2 0.77 -26.73 -1.04
C GLU A 2 -0.06 -25.44 -0.94
N PHE A 3 -1.34 -25.57 -0.68
CA PHE A 3 -2.25 -24.43 -0.49
C PHE A 3 -2.46 -24.09 0.98
N GLU A 4 -1.92 -24.92 1.88
CA GLU A 4 -2.00 -24.70 3.32
C GLU A 4 -0.93 -23.71 3.77
N PHE A 5 -1.31 -22.84 4.69
CA PHE A 5 -0.37 -21.93 5.33
C PHE A 5 0.49 -22.69 6.35
N SER A 6 1.75 -22.27 6.48
CA SER A 6 2.60 -22.76 7.56
C SER A 6 2.03 -22.35 8.93
N THR A 7 2.42 -23.08 9.98
CA THR A 7 2.07 -22.72 11.38
C THR A 7 2.39 -21.23 11.66
N ARG A 8 3.54 -20.74 11.15
CA ARG A 8 3.93 -19.34 11.32
C ARG A 8 2.97 -18.36 10.64
N HIS A 9 2.50 -18.67 9.45
CA HIS A 9 1.51 -17.84 8.74
C HIS A 9 0.17 -17.81 9.49
N GLU A 10 -0.27 -18.93 10.08
CA GLU A 10 -1.50 -18.96 10.89
C GLU A 10 -1.34 -18.18 12.21
N GLU A 11 -0.14 -18.22 12.83
CA GLU A 11 0.18 -17.37 14.00
C GLU A 11 0.06 -15.89 13.65
N ILE A 12 0.65 -15.45 12.52
CA ILE A 12 0.56 -14.06 12.05
C ILE A 12 -0.89 -13.64 11.84
N ARG A 13 -1.69 -14.47 11.17
CA ARG A 13 -3.13 -14.21 10.99
C ARG A 13 -3.86 -14.11 12.33
N GLY A 14 -3.55 -14.98 13.27
CA GLY A 14 -4.11 -14.95 14.61
C GLY A 14 -3.77 -13.69 15.39
N ILE A 15 -2.51 -13.23 15.32
CA ILE A 15 -2.07 -11.96 15.92
C ILE A 15 -2.80 -10.78 15.26
N ALA A 16 -2.80 -10.71 13.95
CA ALA A 16 -3.44 -9.63 13.19
C ALA A 16 -4.95 -9.57 13.46
N ARG A 17 -5.61 -10.73 13.59
CA ARG A 17 -7.03 -10.81 13.94
C ARG A 17 -7.31 -10.23 15.33
N ARG A 18 -6.52 -10.59 16.33
CA ARG A 18 -6.67 -10.02 17.69
C ARG A 18 -6.51 -8.50 17.67
N VAL A 19 -5.45 -7.98 17.05
CA VAL A 19 -5.24 -6.53 16.92
C VAL A 19 -6.41 -5.86 16.18
N ARG A 20 -6.91 -6.49 15.12
CA ARG A 20 -8.09 -6.00 14.40
C ARG A 20 -9.31 -5.92 15.32
N GLU A 21 -9.62 -6.97 16.05
CA GLU A 21 -10.82 -7.06 16.90
C GLU A 21 -10.75 -6.17 18.11
N GLU A 22 -9.60 -6.10 18.78
CA GLU A 22 -9.43 -5.40 20.04
C GLU A 22 -9.12 -3.89 19.86
N ALA A 23 -8.34 -3.52 18.83
CA ALA A 23 -7.89 -2.15 18.66
C ALA A 23 -8.49 -1.44 17.42
N VAL A 24 -8.57 -2.13 16.27
CA VAL A 24 -8.88 -1.48 14.99
C VAL A 24 -10.39 -1.36 14.75
N ALA A 25 -11.13 -2.46 14.89
CA ALA A 25 -12.56 -2.50 14.55
C ALA A 25 -13.40 -1.52 15.38
N PRO A 26 -13.18 -1.38 16.70
CA PRO A 26 -13.94 -0.42 17.53
C PRO A 26 -13.72 1.05 17.11
N ARG A 27 -12.56 1.37 16.53
CA ARG A 27 -12.15 2.72 16.16
C ARG A 27 -12.39 3.07 14.70
N ALA A 28 -12.73 2.09 13.84
CA ALA A 28 -12.73 2.25 12.40
C ALA A 28 -13.66 3.38 11.89
N ALA A 29 -14.85 3.54 12.45
CA ALA A 29 -15.78 4.61 12.09
C ALA A 29 -15.30 5.99 12.54
N GLU A 30 -14.76 6.08 13.75
CA GLU A 30 -14.21 7.33 14.30
C GLU A 30 -13.02 7.81 13.49
N ILE A 31 -12.07 6.92 13.18
CA ILE A 31 -10.87 7.20 12.38
C ILE A 31 -11.24 7.78 11.01
N ASP A 32 -12.22 7.20 10.35
CA ASP A 32 -12.69 7.71 9.06
C ASP A 32 -13.33 9.10 9.19
N ARG A 33 -14.17 9.30 10.20
CA ARG A 33 -14.89 10.55 10.45
C ARG A 33 -13.96 11.70 10.83
N THR A 34 -12.97 11.46 11.70
CA THR A 34 -12.04 12.50 12.16
C THR A 34 -10.94 12.77 11.14
N GLY A 35 -10.50 11.74 10.41
CA GLY A 35 -9.33 11.83 9.53
C GLY A 35 -8.00 12.01 10.26
N GLU A 36 -7.99 11.87 11.57
CA GLU A 36 -6.78 11.96 12.39
C GLU A 36 -5.93 10.70 12.26
N TYR A 37 -4.60 10.88 12.22
CA TYR A 37 -3.70 9.75 12.16
C TYR A 37 -3.80 8.90 13.44
N PRO A 38 -4.09 7.59 13.34
CA PRO A 38 -4.38 6.74 14.49
C PRO A 38 -3.09 6.25 15.17
N HIS A 39 -2.46 7.12 15.97
CA HIS A 39 -1.21 6.82 16.65
C HIS A 39 -1.30 5.61 17.57
N ASP A 40 -2.43 5.44 18.27
CA ASP A 40 -2.71 4.31 19.15
C ASP A 40 -2.75 2.98 18.40
N ILE A 41 -3.41 2.95 17.22
CA ILE A 41 -3.43 1.75 16.36
C ILE A 41 -2.04 1.47 15.81
N PHE A 42 -1.31 2.50 15.35
CA PHE A 42 0.06 2.31 14.91
C PHE A 42 0.93 1.69 16.02
N GLN A 43 0.79 2.17 17.25
CA GLN A 43 1.50 1.62 18.40
C GLN A 43 1.12 0.15 18.66
N ALA A 44 -0.18 -0.20 18.60
CA ALA A 44 -0.63 -1.59 18.73
C ALA A 44 -0.06 -2.51 17.64
N LEU A 45 0.07 -2.01 16.39
CA LEU A 45 0.70 -2.74 15.29
C LEU A 45 2.20 -2.96 15.52
N VAL A 46 2.88 -1.98 16.13
CA VAL A 46 4.30 -2.09 16.53
C VAL A 46 4.48 -3.13 17.66
N GLU A 47 3.73 -2.98 18.74
CA GLU A 47 3.81 -3.85 19.92
C GLU A 47 3.48 -5.31 19.63
N SER A 48 2.57 -5.54 18.68
CA SER A 48 2.23 -6.88 18.19
C SER A 48 3.27 -7.47 17.22
N GLY A 49 4.31 -6.71 16.83
CA GLY A 49 5.34 -7.11 15.88
C GLY A 49 4.89 -7.10 14.41
N LEU A 50 3.68 -6.67 14.09
CA LEU A 50 3.14 -6.70 12.73
C LEU A 50 3.86 -5.74 11.78
N VAL A 51 4.37 -4.60 12.26
CA VAL A 51 5.18 -3.68 11.45
C VAL A 51 6.50 -4.32 11.04
N GLY A 52 7.08 -5.15 11.92
CA GLY A 52 8.38 -5.80 11.74
C GLY A 52 8.40 -7.01 10.81
N LEU A 53 7.24 -7.55 10.38
CA LEU A 53 7.14 -8.84 9.66
C LEU A 53 8.05 -8.95 8.43
N ILE A 54 8.12 -7.89 7.63
CA ILE A 54 8.81 -7.90 6.33
C ILE A 54 10.32 -7.62 6.43
N PHE A 55 10.79 -7.16 7.57
CA PHE A 55 12.20 -6.83 7.78
C PHE A 55 12.97 -8.03 8.30
N ALA A 56 14.22 -8.18 7.84
CA ALA A 56 15.10 -9.25 8.32
C ALA A 56 15.42 -9.06 9.83
N ARG A 57 15.77 -10.15 10.48
CA ARG A 57 16.04 -10.17 11.94
C ARG A 57 17.17 -9.23 12.34
N GLU A 58 18.17 -9.09 11.49
CA GLU A 58 19.33 -8.17 11.68
C GLU A 58 18.91 -6.69 11.72
N TYR A 59 17.72 -6.36 11.19
CA TYR A 59 17.12 -5.03 11.24
C TYR A 59 15.92 -4.95 12.21
N GLY A 60 15.84 -5.85 13.17
CA GLY A 60 14.81 -5.82 14.21
C GLY A 60 13.44 -6.35 13.78
N GLY A 61 13.33 -6.94 12.60
CA GLY A 61 12.11 -7.60 12.13
C GLY A 61 12.08 -9.10 12.44
N SER A 62 11.05 -9.79 11.94
CA SER A 62 10.91 -11.24 12.09
C SER A 62 11.29 -12.05 10.83
N GLY A 63 11.36 -11.38 9.67
CA GLY A 63 11.77 -12.00 8.41
C GLY A 63 10.69 -12.87 7.76
N ASP A 64 9.42 -12.60 8.07
CA ASP A 64 8.27 -13.38 7.54
C ASP A 64 7.91 -13.00 6.09
N GLY A 65 8.60 -12.03 5.50
CA GLY A 65 8.49 -11.69 4.08
C GLY A 65 7.22 -10.96 3.68
N SER A 66 7.01 -10.91 2.37
CA SER A 66 5.85 -10.25 1.76
C SER A 66 4.56 -11.03 2.02
N LEU A 67 4.60 -12.37 2.06
CA LEU A 67 3.42 -13.18 2.33
C LEU A 67 2.95 -12.98 3.77
N GLY A 68 3.85 -13.02 4.75
CA GLY A 68 3.49 -12.74 6.15
C GLY A 68 2.89 -11.34 6.33
N MET A 69 3.50 -10.32 5.72
CA MET A 69 2.98 -8.96 5.73
C MET A 69 1.62 -8.85 5.03
N ALA A 70 1.40 -9.55 3.92
CA ALA A 70 0.13 -9.55 3.19
C ALA A 70 -1.01 -10.12 4.02
N LEU A 71 -0.77 -11.21 4.76
CA LEU A 71 -1.75 -11.81 5.67
C LEU A 71 -2.16 -10.85 6.79
N ALA A 72 -1.19 -10.13 7.37
CA ALA A 72 -1.46 -9.10 8.36
C ALA A 72 -2.26 -7.94 7.78
N ILE A 73 -1.86 -7.42 6.61
CA ILE A 73 -2.56 -6.33 5.92
C ILE A 73 -4.00 -6.74 5.59
N GLU A 74 -4.22 -7.94 5.07
CA GLU A 74 -5.56 -8.45 4.77
C GLU A 74 -6.45 -8.44 6.02
N GLU A 75 -5.98 -9.02 7.13
CA GLU A 75 -6.76 -9.07 8.37
C GLU A 75 -7.09 -7.66 8.91
N ILE A 76 -6.13 -6.75 8.95
CA ILE A 76 -6.35 -5.38 9.45
C ILE A 76 -7.30 -4.60 8.53
N ALA A 77 -7.13 -4.71 7.21
CA ALA A 77 -7.93 -3.97 6.23
C ALA A 77 -9.40 -4.42 6.18
N ARG A 78 -9.75 -5.60 6.71
CA ARG A 78 -11.14 -6.08 6.83
C ARG A 78 -12.02 -5.12 7.63
N SER A 79 -11.47 -4.46 8.64
CA SER A 79 -12.21 -3.51 9.47
C SER A 79 -11.89 -2.05 9.15
N CYS A 80 -10.63 -1.75 8.80
CA CYS A 80 -10.19 -0.39 8.54
C CYS A 80 -9.09 -0.34 7.47
N CYS A 81 -9.44 0.20 6.33
CA CYS A 81 -8.52 0.34 5.20
C CYS A 81 -7.36 1.30 5.51
N SER A 82 -7.60 2.37 6.28
CA SER A 82 -6.56 3.30 6.74
C SER A 82 -5.54 2.59 7.63
N SER A 83 -6.00 1.75 8.57
CA SER A 83 -5.10 0.99 9.46
C SER A 83 -4.26 -0.04 8.69
N GLY A 84 -4.85 -0.72 7.69
CA GLY A 84 -4.10 -1.61 6.79
C GLY A 84 -3.04 -0.89 5.96
N LEU A 85 -3.25 0.41 5.67
CA LEU A 85 -2.26 1.23 4.97
C LEU A 85 -1.03 1.53 5.83
N LEU A 86 -1.15 1.58 7.18
CA LEU A 86 0.00 1.82 8.06
C LEU A 86 1.08 0.73 7.90
N LEU A 87 0.67 -0.54 7.79
CA LEU A 87 1.57 -1.66 7.52
C LEU A 87 2.22 -1.56 6.13
N LEU A 88 1.41 -1.21 5.11
CA LEU A 88 1.92 -1.04 3.76
C LEU A 88 2.93 0.12 3.68
N MET A 89 2.70 1.22 4.38
CA MET A 89 3.62 2.38 4.40
C MET A 89 4.99 2.02 4.98
N ALA A 90 5.07 1.12 5.96
CA ALA A 90 6.34 0.62 6.47
C ALA A 90 7.20 -0.01 5.35
N ARG A 91 6.58 -0.78 4.46
CA ARG A 91 7.27 -1.36 3.30
C ARG A 91 7.53 -0.34 2.19
N LEU A 92 6.55 0.49 1.86
CA LEU A 92 6.66 1.44 0.74
C LEU A 92 7.79 2.44 0.96
N SER A 93 7.95 2.94 2.17
CA SER A 93 9.00 3.89 2.53
C SER A 93 10.40 3.27 2.64
N THR A 94 10.52 1.93 2.71
CA THR A 94 11.79 1.25 2.96
C THR A 94 12.24 0.34 1.83
N VAL A 95 11.36 -0.02 0.88
CA VAL A 95 11.66 -1.02 -0.15
C VAL A 95 12.91 -0.68 -0.97
N HIS A 96 13.10 0.59 -1.31
CA HIS A 96 14.25 1.05 -2.09
C HIS A 96 15.55 0.99 -1.30
N ILE A 97 15.48 1.33 0.01
CA ILE A 97 16.60 1.18 0.93
C ILE A 97 16.98 -0.30 1.09
N ALA A 98 16.00 -1.18 1.24
CA ALA A 98 16.24 -2.63 1.34
C ALA A 98 16.91 -3.20 0.07
N ILE A 99 16.54 -2.70 -1.13
CA ILE A 99 17.07 -3.17 -2.42
C ILE A 99 18.48 -2.65 -2.68
N ALA A 100 18.74 -1.37 -2.42
CA ALA A 100 19.92 -0.68 -2.93
C ALA A 100 20.60 0.26 -1.92
N GLY A 101 20.13 0.34 -0.70
CA GLY A 101 20.74 1.15 0.36
C GLY A 101 22.08 0.60 0.82
N THR A 102 22.94 1.47 1.32
CA THR A 102 24.16 1.08 2.05
C THR A 102 23.78 0.38 3.35
N GLU A 103 24.73 -0.36 3.94
CA GLU A 103 24.46 -1.03 5.22
C GLU A 103 24.09 -0.03 6.32
N ALA A 104 24.76 1.12 6.36
CA ALA A 104 24.44 2.20 7.30
C ALA A 104 23.00 2.72 7.11
N GLN A 105 22.55 2.89 5.86
CA GLN A 105 21.16 3.28 5.56
C GLN A 105 20.18 2.20 6.01
N LYS A 106 20.47 0.92 5.74
CA LYS A 106 19.62 -0.20 6.15
C LYS A 106 19.52 -0.26 7.68
N GLN A 107 20.64 -0.24 8.39
CA GLN A 107 20.66 -0.26 9.86
C GLN A 107 19.85 0.89 10.46
N ARG A 108 19.95 2.09 9.93
CA ARG A 108 19.21 3.25 10.44
C ARG A 108 17.72 3.17 10.13
N TYR A 109 17.37 3.00 8.85
CA TYR A 109 15.99 3.20 8.40
C TYR A 109 15.16 1.91 8.46
N LEU A 110 15.71 0.74 8.15
CA LEU A 110 14.96 -0.52 8.25
C LEU A 110 14.70 -0.84 9.71
N THR A 111 15.73 -0.74 10.57
CA THR A 111 15.58 -0.97 12.03
C THR A 111 14.61 0.04 12.65
N GLY A 112 14.77 1.33 12.32
CA GLY A 112 13.90 2.36 12.88
C GLY A 112 12.44 2.18 12.48
N VAL A 113 12.16 1.78 11.23
CA VAL A 113 10.79 1.51 10.78
C VAL A 113 10.26 0.19 11.35
N ALA A 114 11.07 -0.87 11.39
CA ALA A 114 10.66 -2.17 11.94
C ALA A 114 10.23 -2.09 13.39
N THR A 115 10.90 -1.25 14.17
CA THR A 115 10.62 -1.01 15.60
C THR A 115 9.58 0.09 15.85
N GLY A 116 9.12 0.78 14.80
CA GLY A 116 8.19 1.91 14.92
C GLY A 116 8.81 3.22 15.42
N ALA A 117 10.13 3.24 15.65
CA ALA A 117 10.85 4.45 16.11
C ALA A 117 10.94 5.54 15.04
N ILE A 118 10.91 5.16 13.77
CA ILE A 118 10.94 6.06 12.60
C ILE A 118 9.76 5.74 11.69
N LYS A 119 9.14 6.77 11.14
CA LYS A 119 8.12 6.66 10.10
C LYS A 119 8.64 7.25 8.81
N GLY A 120 8.45 6.55 7.70
CA GLY A 120 8.82 7.04 6.39
C GLY A 120 7.61 7.35 5.52
N ALA A 121 7.77 8.32 4.65
CA ALA A 121 6.83 8.65 3.57
C ALA A 121 7.45 8.36 2.20
N PHE A 122 6.62 8.47 1.15
CA PHE A 122 7.04 8.21 -0.21
C PHE A 122 6.44 9.23 -1.17
N GLY A 123 7.28 9.90 -1.96
CA GLY A 123 6.90 10.98 -2.87
C GLY A 123 7.63 10.90 -4.21
N ILE A 124 7.00 10.24 -5.21
CA ILE A 124 7.50 10.19 -6.59
C ILE A 124 6.72 11.13 -7.49
N THR A 125 5.41 11.09 -7.39
CA THR A 125 4.46 11.80 -8.25
C THR A 125 4.62 13.31 -8.10
N GLU A 126 4.50 14.03 -9.21
CA GLU A 126 4.52 15.50 -9.26
C GLU A 126 3.15 16.03 -9.72
N PRO A 127 2.86 17.34 -9.59
CA PRO A 127 1.59 17.89 -10.02
C PRO A 127 1.19 17.50 -11.44
N GLU A 128 2.15 17.53 -12.38
CA GLU A 128 1.94 17.25 -13.80
C GLU A 128 2.42 15.86 -14.24
N VAL A 129 2.99 15.05 -13.33
CA VAL A 129 3.61 13.76 -13.67
C VAL A 129 3.13 12.66 -12.73
N GLY A 130 2.32 11.75 -13.25
CA GLY A 130 1.80 10.59 -12.53
C GLY A 130 2.27 9.28 -13.12
N SER A 131 1.52 8.74 -14.08
CA SER A 131 1.78 7.42 -14.70
C SER A 131 3.08 7.37 -15.49
N ASP A 132 3.52 8.48 -16.09
CA ASP A 132 4.85 8.61 -16.71
C ASP A 132 5.89 9.06 -15.67
N SER A 133 6.22 8.17 -14.75
CA SER A 133 7.18 8.45 -13.67
C SER A 133 8.61 8.76 -14.15
N GLY A 134 8.91 8.57 -15.42
CA GLY A 134 10.17 8.98 -16.06
C GLY A 134 10.21 10.45 -16.44
N ALA A 135 9.05 11.13 -16.49
CA ALA A 135 8.95 12.54 -16.90
C ALA A 135 9.06 13.53 -15.72
N ILE A 136 9.43 13.09 -14.52
CA ILE A 136 9.58 13.99 -13.35
C ILE A 136 10.51 15.16 -13.65
N THR A 137 10.23 16.30 -13.01
CA THR A 137 10.95 17.55 -13.19
C THR A 137 11.79 17.96 -11.98
N THR A 138 11.54 17.38 -10.80
CA THR A 138 12.36 17.56 -9.61
C THR A 138 13.82 17.23 -9.92
N THR A 139 14.75 18.12 -9.56
CA THR A 139 16.19 17.97 -9.79
C THR A 139 16.96 17.78 -8.48
N ALA A 140 18.09 17.11 -8.56
CA ALA A 140 19.05 16.95 -7.47
C ALA A 140 20.46 17.25 -8.01
N THR A 141 20.96 18.45 -7.76
CA THR A 141 22.29 18.89 -8.21
C THR A 141 23.30 18.68 -7.10
N ARG A 142 24.43 18.05 -7.43
CA ARG A 142 25.49 17.83 -6.45
C ARG A 142 26.27 19.14 -6.19
N ASP A 143 26.43 19.47 -4.92
CA ASP A 143 27.21 20.60 -4.43
C ASP A 143 28.14 20.13 -3.30
N GLY A 144 29.37 19.78 -3.65
CA GLY A 144 30.34 19.19 -2.74
C GLY A 144 29.84 17.85 -2.15
N ASP A 145 29.66 17.79 -0.83
CA ASP A 145 29.21 16.63 -0.08
C ASP A 145 27.67 16.60 0.14
N THR A 146 26.95 17.46 -0.58
CA THR A 146 25.48 17.51 -0.52
C THR A 146 24.84 17.39 -1.90
N TYR A 147 23.57 17.02 -1.92
CA TYR A 147 22.66 17.24 -3.05
C TYR A 147 21.72 18.39 -2.69
N VAL A 148 21.52 19.31 -3.61
CA VAL A 148 20.51 20.37 -3.56
C VAL A 148 19.32 19.89 -4.38
N ILE A 149 18.19 19.65 -3.72
CA ILE A 149 16.99 19.09 -4.34
C ILE A 149 15.96 20.20 -4.48
N THR A 150 15.45 20.41 -5.71
CA THR A 150 14.44 21.41 -6.01
C THR A 150 13.31 20.81 -6.81
N GLY A 151 12.06 21.01 -6.35
CA GLY A 151 10.87 20.53 -7.02
C GLY A 151 9.67 20.36 -6.11
N HIS A 152 8.60 19.81 -6.68
CA HIS A 152 7.33 19.57 -5.98
C HIS A 152 6.92 18.11 -6.10
N LYS A 153 6.46 17.53 -5.00
CA LYS A 153 5.86 16.18 -5.00
C LYS A 153 4.41 16.23 -4.51
N LYS A 154 3.60 15.38 -5.10
CA LYS A 154 2.18 15.26 -4.79
C LYS A 154 1.86 13.83 -4.37
N TRP A 155 0.82 13.66 -3.60
CA TRP A 155 0.36 12.36 -3.10
C TRP A 155 1.35 11.68 -2.11
N ALA A 156 2.20 12.49 -1.42
CA ALA A 156 3.09 11.96 -0.39
C ALA A 156 2.27 11.49 0.82
N GLY A 157 2.09 10.16 0.93
CA GLY A 157 1.34 9.54 2.02
C GLY A 157 2.06 9.68 3.35
N GLN A 158 1.32 10.02 4.41
CA GLN A 158 1.74 10.24 5.80
C GLN A 158 2.93 11.22 6.02
N ALA A 159 3.21 12.12 5.09
CA ALA A 159 4.35 13.03 5.20
C ALA A 159 4.27 13.96 6.42
N THR A 160 3.08 14.26 6.95
CA THR A 160 2.89 15.08 8.17
C THR A 160 3.34 14.41 9.46
N VAL A 161 3.49 13.10 9.46
CA VAL A 161 3.87 12.31 10.64
C VAL A 161 5.13 11.49 10.40
N ALA A 162 5.78 11.68 9.25
CA ALA A 162 6.99 10.97 8.86
C ALA A 162 8.25 11.73 9.28
N ASP A 163 9.30 10.99 9.58
CA ASP A 163 10.64 11.51 9.88
C ASP A 163 11.46 11.74 8.59
N TYR A 164 11.10 11.04 7.52
CA TYR A 164 11.72 11.19 6.20
C TYR A 164 10.75 10.88 5.07
N VAL A 165 11.08 11.37 3.88
CA VAL A 165 10.38 11.05 2.63
C VAL A 165 11.38 10.45 1.64
N ILE A 166 11.04 9.32 1.02
CA ILE A 166 11.74 8.83 -0.16
C ILE A 166 11.30 9.64 -1.36
N VAL A 167 12.22 10.32 -2.00
CA VAL A 167 11.98 11.21 -3.13
C VAL A 167 12.77 10.74 -4.34
N SER A 168 12.15 10.78 -5.53
CA SER A 168 12.86 10.63 -6.81
C SER A 168 13.18 12.01 -7.40
N ALA A 169 14.39 12.18 -7.95
CA ALA A 169 14.80 13.41 -8.61
C ALA A 169 15.77 13.11 -9.76
N ARG A 170 15.80 13.97 -10.78
CA ARG A 170 16.82 13.93 -11.83
C ARG A 170 18.17 14.36 -11.27
N ILE A 171 19.19 13.56 -11.49
CA ILE A 171 20.56 13.89 -11.05
C ILE A 171 21.17 14.85 -12.05
N GLY A 172 21.49 16.05 -11.61
CA GLY A 172 21.96 17.15 -12.44
C GLY A 172 20.83 18.14 -12.72
N ASP A 173 20.64 18.49 -13.98
CA ASP A 173 19.60 19.42 -14.41
C ASP A 173 18.31 18.74 -14.91
N ALA A 174 17.30 19.54 -15.29
CA ALA A 174 16.01 19.05 -15.76
C ALA A 174 16.08 18.28 -17.09
N THR A 175 17.18 18.33 -17.83
CA THR A 175 17.38 17.60 -19.09
C THR A 175 17.99 16.21 -18.86
N SER A 176 18.55 15.96 -17.68
CA SER A 176 19.16 14.69 -17.31
C SER A 176 18.16 13.53 -17.41
N ARG A 177 18.60 12.41 -17.94
CA ARG A 177 17.82 11.16 -17.99
C ARG A 177 18.07 10.27 -16.77
N ASP A 178 19.09 10.58 -15.95
CA ASP A 178 19.39 9.81 -14.74
C ASP A 178 18.48 10.26 -13.59
N ILE A 179 17.68 9.34 -13.09
CA ILE A 179 16.81 9.55 -11.92
C ILE A 179 17.42 8.81 -10.74
N GLY A 180 17.67 9.54 -9.65
CA GLY A 180 18.10 9.02 -8.37
C GLY A 180 16.97 8.93 -7.35
N ILE A 181 17.23 8.24 -6.26
CA ILE A 181 16.34 8.09 -5.10
C ILE A 181 17.06 8.70 -3.90
N PHE A 182 16.35 9.53 -3.16
CA PHE A 182 16.92 10.29 -2.04
C PHE A 182 16.09 10.10 -0.78
N ILE A 183 16.73 9.95 0.35
CA ILE A 183 16.14 10.01 1.69
C ILE A 183 16.17 11.48 2.11
N VAL A 184 15.03 12.11 2.17
CA VAL A 184 14.91 13.52 2.56
C VAL A 184 14.30 13.58 3.95
N PRO A 185 15.06 14.00 5.00
CA PRO A 185 14.50 14.25 6.32
C PRO A 185 13.41 15.33 6.26
N THR A 186 12.34 15.16 7.01
CA THR A 186 11.23 16.14 7.00
C THR A 186 11.56 17.43 7.76
N ASP A 187 12.62 17.44 8.54
CA ASP A 187 13.20 18.60 9.23
C ASP A 187 14.34 19.27 8.43
N ALA A 188 14.67 18.76 7.22
CA ALA A 188 15.70 19.34 6.38
C ALA A 188 15.33 20.77 5.93
N ALA A 189 16.31 21.68 5.95
CA ALA A 189 16.11 23.01 5.41
C ALA A 189 15.66 22.95 3.94
N GLY A 190 14.59 23.68 3.61
CA GLY A 190 13.97 23.65 2.28
C GLY A 190 12.90 22.58 2.10
N PHE A 191 12.70 21.65 3.04
CA PHE A 191 11.55 20.75 3.01
C PHE A 191 10.33 21.48 3.57
N ARG A 192 9.18 21.39 2.86
CA ARG A 192 7.95 22.03 3.32
C ARG A 192 6.73 21.23 2.87
N ILE A 193 5.80 21.02 3.81
CA ILE A 193 4.45 20.54 3.47
C ILE A 193 3.65 21.74 2.97
N VAL A 194 3.21 21.69 1.71
CA VAL A 194 2.42 22.75 1.09
C VAL A 194 0.97 22.68 1.60
N ARG A 195 0.41 21.48 1.60
CA ARG A 195 -0.93 21.23 2.13
C ARG A 195 -1.18 19.73 2.32
N THR A 196 -2.10 19.42 3.20
CA THR A 196 -2.76 18.11 3.28
C THR A 196 -4.02 18.14 2.41
N MET A 197 -4.20 17.12 1.59
CA MET A 197 -5.31 17.06 0.63
C MET A 197 -6.49 16.29 1.20
N PRO A 198 -7.71 16.87 1.22
CA PRO A 198 -8.93 16.13 1.53
C PRO A 198 -9.16 15.01 0.51
N LYS A 199 -9.63 13.86 0.97
CA LYS A 199 -9.82 12.66 0.14
C LYS A 199 -11.24 12.13 0.24
N MET A 200 -11.63 11.30 -0.71
CA MET A 200 -12.89 10.56 -0.72
C MET A 200 -12.93 9.50 0.40
N GLY A 201 -11.80 8.85 0.67
CA GLY A 201 -11.67 7.76 1.65
C GLY A 201 -10.23 7.59 2.11
N VAL A 202 -10.00 6.56 2.96
CA VAL A 202 -8.72 6.32 3.63
C VAL A 202 -8.27 7.59 4.37
N ASN A 203 -9.21 8.23 5.06
CA ASN A 203 -9.07 9.60 5.55
C ASN A 203 -7.96 9.75 6.59
N ALA A 204 -7.75 8.75 7.44
CA ALA A 204 -6.83 8.84 8.57
C ALA A 204 -5.33 8.71 8.21
N VAL A 205 -4.99 8.38 6.96
CA VAL A 205 -3.60 8.49 6.50
C VAL A 205 -3.49 9.75 5.64
N PRO A 206 -2.91 10.83 6.15
CA PRO A 206 -2.82 12.10 5.43
C PRO A 206 -2.04 11.93 4.12
N VAL A 207 -2.45 12.63 3.09
CA VAL A 207 -1.76 12.68 1.79
C VAL A 207 -1.44 14.13 1.50
N CYS A 208 -0.16 14.38 1.25
CA CYS A 208 0.38 15.72 1.20
C CYS A 208 0.93 16.09 -0.18
N GLU A 209 0.87 17.38 -0.46
CA GLU A 209 1.72 18.05 -1.43
C GLU A 209 2.92 18.62 -0.68
N ILE A 210 4.13 18.35 -1.16
CA ILE A 210 5.39 18.80 -0.54
C ILE A 210 6.21 19.58 -1.55
N ALA A 211 6.91 20.59 -1.07
CA ALA A 211 7.90 21.37 -1.81
C ALA A 211 9.30 21.11 -1.27
N LEU A 212 10.25 21.07 -2.17
CA LEU A 212 11.68 20.99 -1.93
C LEU A 212 12.31 22.26 -2.53
N ASP A 213 12.54 23.24 -1.67
CA ASP A 213 13.01 24.57 -2.06
C ASP A 213 14.51 24.62 -1.74
N GLU A 214 15.37 24.25 -2.73
CA GLU A 214 16.83 24.07 -2.55
C GLU A 214 17.17 23.19 -1.33
N CYS A 215 16.40 22.13 -1.13
CA CYS A 215 16.52 21.24 0.02
C CYS A 215 17.87 20.52 -0.01
N ARG A 216 18.72 20.76 0.99
CA ARG A 216 20.06 20.19 1.07
C ARG A 216 20.07 18.90 1.87
N VAL A 217 20.57 17.84 1.25
CA VAL A 217 20.75 16.53 1.88
C VAL A 217 22.18 16.02 1.66
N PRO A 218 22.80 15.33 2.61
CA PRO A 218 24.11 14.71 2.43
C PRO A 218 24.12 13.75 1.23
N VAL A 219 25.27 13.61 0.56
CA VAL A 219 25.44 12.64 -0.54
C VAL A 219 25.09 11.21 -0.10
N ASP A 220 25.31 10.89 1.16
CA ASP A 220 25.00 9.60 1.77
C ASP A 220 23.49 9.34 1.91
N ASN A 221 22.64 10.34 1.68
CA ASN A 221 21.19 10.16 1.63
C ASN A 221 20.67 9.68 0.26
N ARG A 222 21.55 9.56 -0.73
CA ARG A 222 21.18 8.92 -2.00
C ARG A 222 21.14 7.41 -1.84
N VAL A 223 20.03 6.79 -2.28
CA VAL A 223 19.84 5.34 -2.24
C VAL A 223 20.26 4.72 -3.57
N GLY A 224 21.20 3.81 -3.51
CA GLY A 224 21.67 3.08 -4.68
C GLY A 224 22.65 3.87 -5.57
N PRO A 225 22.85 3.41 -6.83
CA PRO A 225 23.86 3.96 -7.72
C PRO A 225 23.46 5.37 -8.24
N GLU A 226 24.45 6.14 -8.65
CA GLU A 226 24.24 7.45 -9.26
C GLU A 226 23.52 7.34 -10.62
N ARG A 227 23.84 6.31 -11.38
CA ARG A 227 23.18 6.01 -12.65
C ARG A 227 22.33 4.78 -12.53
N GLY A 228 21.16 4.81 -13.19
CA GLY A 228 20.23 3.67 -13.19
C GLY A 228 19.34 3.54 -11.95
N GLY A 229 19.26 4.57 -11.12
CA GLY A 229 18.35 4.61 -9.95
C GLY A 229 16.89 4.45 -10.33
N PHE A 230 16.49 4.90 -11.53
CA PHE A 230 15.13 4.68 -12.03
C PHE A 230 14.74 3.19 -12.11
N ARG A 231 15.68 2.31 -12.44
CA ARG A 231 15.44 0.86 -12.44
C ARG A 231 15.20 0.32 -11.03
N VAL A 232 15.95 0.84 -10.04
CA VAL A 232 15.73 0.52 -8.61
C VAL A 232 14.36 1.00 -8.16
N LEU A 233 13.96 2.22 -8.59
CA LEU A 233 12.64 2.79 -8.31
C LEU A 233 11.51 1.88 -8.80
N LEU A 234 11.53 1.52 -10.08
CA LEU A 234 10.51 0.66 -10.69
C LEU A 234 10.47 -0.74 -10.07
N ARG A 235 11.63 -1.30 -9.73
CA ARG A 235 11.73 -2.60 -9.03
C ARG A 235 11.06 -2.53 -7.66
N GLY A 236 11.34 -1.50 -6.87
CA GLY A 236 10.71 -1.31 -5.55
C GLY A 236 9.20 -1.21 -5.65
N LEU A 237 8.70 -0.38 -6.57
CA LEU A 237 7.25 -0.25 -6.83
C LEU A 237 6.60 -1.58 -7.22
N SER A 238 7.28 -2.38 -8.06
CA SER A 238 6.76 -3.70 -8.46
C SER A 238 6.59 -4.63 -7.26
N MET A 239 7.55 -4.65 -6.35
CA MET A 239 7.53 -5.51 -5.16
C MET A 239 6.47 -5.11 -4.11
N VAL A 240 5.97 -3.89 -4.15
CA VAL A 240 4.92 -3.42 -3.22
C VAL A 240 3.51 -3.71 -3.73
N ARG A 241 3.29 -3.85 -5.03
CA ARG A 241 1.97 -4.08 -5.65
C ARG A 241 1.17 -5.24 -5.02
N PRO A 242 1.78 -6.41 -4.71
CA PRO A 242 1.05 -7.49 -4.04
C PRO A 242 0.48 -7.12 -2.67
N LEU A 243 1.14 -6.20 -1.94
CA LEU A 243 0.64 -5.72 -0.64
C LEU A 243 -0.55 -4.75 -0.81
N VAL A 244 -0.59 -3.99 -1.92
CA VAL A 244 -1.79 -3.21 -2.30
C VAL A 244 -2.95 -4.15 -2.60
N ALA A 245 -2.69 -5.24 -3.32
CA ALA A 245 -3.67 -6.29 -3.58
C ALA A 245 -4.20 -6.92 -2.28
N ALA A 246 -3.32 -7.25 -1.33
CA ALA A 246 -3.69 -7.79 -0.02
C ALA A 246 -4.63 -6.85 0.76
N ARG A 247 -4.37 -5.54 0.71
CA ARG A 247 -5.25 -4.54 1.35
C ARG A 247 -6.63 -4.50 0.68
N ALA A 248 -6.68 -4.61 -0.64
CA ALA A 248 -7.94 -4.68 -1.38
C ALA A 248 -8.72 -5.96 -1.08
N VAL A 249 -8.03 -7.10 -0.97
CA VAL A 249 -8.62 -8.39 -0.55
C VAL A 249 -9.22 -8.28 0.85
N GLY A 250 -8.49 -7.68 1.80
CA GLY A 250 -8.99 -7.47 3.17
C GLY A 250 -10.25 -6.62 3.20
N LEU A 251 -10.26 -5.48 2.51
CA LEU A 251 -11.45 -4.63 2.41
C LEU A 251 -12.64 -5.38 1.79
N ALA A 252 -12.41 -6.11 0.69
CA ALA A 252 -13.46 -6.90 0.03
C ALA A 252 -14.03 -7.96 0.97
N ALA A 253 -13.19 -8.68 1.70
CA ALA A 253 -13.60 -9.67 2.69
C ALA A 253 -14.48 -9.03 3.78
N GLY A 254 -14.04 -7.92 4.37
CA GLY A 254 -14.79 -7.19 5.40
C GLY A 254 -16.15 -6.69 4.90
N ALA A 255 -16.20 -6.13 3.69
CA ALA A 255 -17.43 -5.65 3.09
C ALA A 255 -18.44 -6.78 2.84
N LEU A 256 -17.97 -7.93 2.32
CA LEU A 256 -18.83 -9.09 2.05
C LEU A 256 -19.30 -9.76 3.34
N GLU A 257 -18.46 -9.87 4.36
CA GLU A 257 -18.87 -10.39 5.67
C GLU A 257 -19.96 -9.52 6.30
N TYR A 258 -19.74 -8.20 6.30
CA TYR A 258 -20.71 -7.25 6.84
C TYR A 258 -22.08 -7.35 6.12
N ALA A 259 -22.04 -7.34 4.78
CA ALA A 259 -23.26 -7.46 3.98
C ALA A 259 -23.96 -8.83 4.16
N THR A 260 -23.19 -9.91 4.27
CA THR A 260 -23.74 -11.26 4.47
C THR A 260 -24.39 -11.39 5.85
N ALA A 261 -23.77 -10.86 6.90
CA ALA A 261 -24.37 -10.84 8.24
C ALA A 261 -25.69 -10.07 8.23
N TYR A 262 -25.71 -8.88 7.67
CA TYR A 262 -26.95 -8.10 7.50
C TYR A 262 -28.01 -8.87 6.70
N ALA A 263 -27.64 -9.51 5.60
CA ALA A 263 -28.59 -10.21 4.72
C ALA A 263 -29.19 -11.47 5.37
N ARG A 264 -28.53 -12.06 6.37
CA ARG A 264 -29.07 -13.19 7.17
C ARG A 264 -30.16 -12.74 8.12
N GLU A 265 -30.09 -11.53 8.65
CA GLU A 265 -31.01 -11.01 9.67
C GLU A 265 -32.15 -10.19 9.06
N ARG A 266 -31.84 -9.36 8.08
CA ARG A 266 -32.84 -8.49 7.41
C ARG A 266 -33.85 -9.32 6.64
N LYS A 267 -35.12 -9.10 6.91
CA LYS A 267 -36.23 -9.81 6.26
C LYS A 267 -37.01 -8.90 5.32
N THR A 268 -37.44 -9.47 4.21
CA THR A 268 -38.46 -8.92 3.32
C THR A 268 -39.36 -10.05 2.84
N MET A 269 -40.66 -9.78 2.64
CA MET A 269 -41.65 -10.81 2.28
C MET A 269 -41.60 -12.03 3.19
N GLY A 270 -41.32 -11.84 4.51
CA GLY A 270 -41.34 -12.90 5.53
C GLY A 270 -40.02 -13.71 5.63
N THR A 271 -39.06 -13.54 4.72
CA THR A 271 -37.81 -14.33 4.69
C THR A 271 -36.57 -13.44 4.78
N PRO A 272 -35.41 -13.96 5.29
CA PRO A 272 -34.12 -13.26 5.19
C PRO A 272 -33.79 -12.89 3.74
N ILE A 273 -33.28 -11.69 3.52
CA ILE A 273 -32.99 -11.24 2.15
C ILE A 273 -31.92 -12.08 1.45
N LEU A 274 -31.06 -12.77 2.20
CA LEU A 274 -30.07 -13.71 1.65
C LEU A 274 -30.72 -14.88 0.89
N ALA A 275 -31.94 -15.28 1.24
CA ALA A 275 -32.68 -16.36 0.57
C ALA A 275 -33.17 -15.97 -0.84
N HIS A 276 -33.21 -14.69 -1.17
CA HIS A 276 -33.56 -14.25 -2.52
C HIS A 276 -32.38 -14.44 -3.46
N GLN A 277 -32.59 -15.20 -4.56
CA GLN A 277 -31.53 -15.58 -5.50
C GLN A 277 -30.72 -14.39 -6.02
N ALA A 278 -31.34 -13.25 -6.32
CA ALA A 278 -30.65 -12.06 -6.81
C ALA A 278 -29.59 -11.52 -5.83
N ILE A 279 -29.83 -11.64 -4.53
CA ILE A 279 -28.88 -11.26 -3.47
C ILE A 279 -27.84 -12.38 -3.26
N GLY A 280 -28.31 -13.63 -3.12
CA GLY A 280 -27.44 -14.77 -2.92
C GLY A 280 -26.41 -14.95 -4.07
N PHE A 281 -26.84 -14.83 -5.31
CA PHE A 281 -25.96 -14.97 -6.48
C PHE A 281 -24.96 -13.81 -6.58
N ARG A 282 -25.38 -12.57 -6.29
CA ARG A 282 -24.46 -11.43 -6.22
C ARG A 282 -23.33 -11.67 -5.22
N LEU A 283 -23.64 -12.15 -4.02
CA LEU A 283 -22.64 -12.43 -2.99
C LEU A 283 -21.76 -13.64 -3.37
N ALA A 284 -22.35 -14.68 -3.99
CA ALA A 284 -21.60 -15.86 -4.44
C ALA A 284 -20.57 -15.51 -5.54
N GLU A 285 -20.95 -14.68 -6.51
CA GLU A 285 -20.01 -14.19 -7.52
C GLU A 285 -18.84 -13.40 -6.90
N ARG A 286 -19.12 -12.54 -5.93
CA ARG A 286 -18.06 -11.78 -5.23
C ARG A 286 -17.18 -12.69 -4.37
N ALA A 287 -17.71 -13.75 -3.78
CA ALA A 287 -16.94 -14.75 -3.08
C ALA A 287 -15.94 -15.47 -4.00
N MET A 288 -16.36 -15.86 -5.22
CA MET A 288 -15.46 -16.45 -6.22
C MET A 288 -14.34 -15.47 -6.62
N GLU A 289 -14.67 -14.20 -6.84
CA GLU A 289 -13.67 -13.16 -7.17
C GLU A 289 -12.71 -12.91 -6.00
N LEU A 290 -13.18 -12.96 -4.76
CA LEU A 290 -12.36 -12.80 -3.56
C LEU A 290 -11.34 -13.94 -3.45
N GLU A 291 -11.76 -15.19 -3.62
CA GLU A 291 -10.84 -16.34 -3.60
C GLU A 291 -9.80 -16.28 -4.73
N ALA A 292 -10.22 -15.95 -5.94
CA ALA A 292 -9.28 -15.76 -7.04
C ALA A 292 -8.28 -14.62 -6.74
N SER A 293 -8.75 -13.52 -6.13
CA SER A 293 -7.91 -12.39 -5.71
C SER A 293 -6.86 -12.82 -4.68
N ARG A 294 -7.26 -13.63 -3.68
CA ARG A 294 -6.35 -14.19 -2.67
C ARG A 294 -5.25 -15.02 -3.30
N LEU A 295 -5.61 -15.98 -4.15
CA LEU A 295 -4.66 -16.89 -4.79
C LEU A 295 -3.62 -16.11 -5.62
N LEU A 296 -4.07 -15.13 -6.43
CA LEU A 296 -3.18 -14.28 -7.20
C LEU A 296 -2.26 -13.45 -6.29
N THR A 297 -2.80 -12.88 -5.21
CA THR A 297 -2.07 -12.03 -4.27
C THR A 297 -1.01 -12.83 -3.51
N TYR A 298 -1.37 -13.98 -2.96
CA TYR A 298 -0.45 -14.82 -2.19
C TYR A 298 0.65 -15.39 -3.07
N ARG A 299 0.32 -15.83 -4.30
CA ARG A 299 1.32 -16.23 -5.28
C ARG A 299 2.29 -15.10 -5.60
N ALA A 300 1.78 -13.88 -5.80
CA ALA A 300 2.62 -12.73 -6.08
C ALA A 300 3.55 -12.39 -4.90
N CYS A 301 3.05 -12.42 -3.66
CA CYS A 301 3.87 -12.22 -2.46
C CYS A 301 4.94 -13.31 -2.33
N TRP A 302 4.58 -14.58 -2.54
CA TRP A 302 5.54 -15.68 -2.54
C TRP A 302 6.65 -15.50 -3.57
N LEU A 303 6.33 -15.06 -4.80
CA LEU A 303 7.33 -14.76 -5.83
C LEU A 303 8.28 -13.63 -5.39
N VAL A 304 7.77 -12.59 -4.71
CA VAL A 304 8.63 -11.53 -4.11
C VAL A 304 9.58 -12.13 -3.09
N ASP A 305 9.11 -13.02 -2.22
CA ASP A 305 9.90 -13.65 -1.18
C ASP A 305 10.97 -14.63 -1.74
N GLN A 306 10.72 -15.17 -2.94
CA GLN A 306 11.73 -15.94 -3.71
C GLN A 306 12.75 -15.04 -4.43
N GLY A 307 12.72 -13.72 -4.23
CA GLY A 307 13.64 -12.78 -4.89
C GLY A 307 13.41 -12.63 -6.40
N ARG A 308 12.26 -13.07 -6.92
CA ARG A 308 11.91 -13.03 -8.34
C ARG A 308 11.70 -11.58 -8.79
N THR A 309 12.32 -11.17 -9.89
CA THR A 309 12.29 -9.77 -10.35
C THR A 309 12.34 -9.61 -11.87
N SER A 310 12.08 -10.68 -12.63
CA SER A 310 11.99 -10.63 -14.08
C SER A 310 10.78 -9.81 -14.57
N ALA A 311 10.71 -9.51 -15.85
CA ALA A 311 9.55 -8.88 -16.46
C ALA A 311 8.28 -9.75 -16.31
N ALA A 312 8.41 -11.08 -16.44
CA ALA A 312 7.33 -12.03 -16.18
C ALA A 312 6.84 -11.96 -14.74
N ASP A 313 7.76 -11.87 -13.77
CA ASP A 313 7.39 -11.74 -12.36
C ASP A 313 6.65 -10.42 -12.09
N ALA A 314 7.11 -9.31 -12.69
CA ALA A 314 6.43 -8.02 -12.62
C ALA A 314 5.01 -8.07 -13.21
N ALA A 315 4.79 -8.87 -14.27
CA ALA A 315 3.45 -9.12 -14.81
C ALA A 315 2.55 -9.85 -13.80
N HIS A 316 3.05 -10.84 -13.07
CA HIS A 316 2.29 -11.52 -12.02
C HIS A 316 1.90 -10.58 -10.87
N TYR A 317 2.80 -9.68 -10.46
CA TYR A 317 2.50 -8.65 -9.45
C TYR A 317 1.41 -7.69 -9.93
N SER A 318 1.47 -7.32 -11.21
CA SER A 318 0.47 -6.45 -11.84
C SER A 318 -0.87 -7.15 -12.01
N MET A 319 -0.90 -8.46 -12.35
CA MET A 319 -2.13 -9.26 -12.42
C MET A 319 -2.82 -9.32 -11.06
N ALA A 320 -2.07 -9.63 -10.00
CA ALA A 320 -2.61 -9.66 -8.64
C ALA A 320 -3.23 -8.31 -8.25
N LYS A 321 -2.49 -7.20 -8.48
CA LYS A 321 -2.96 -5.85 -8.15
C LYS A 321 -4.19 -5.47 -8.96
N ALA A 322 -4.19 -5.61 -10.27
CA ALA A 322 -5.31 -5.24 -11.12
C ALA A 322 -6.57 -6.04 -10.78
N PHE A 323 -6.45 -7.36 -10.70
CA PHE A 323 -7.59 -8.23 -10.44
C PHE A 323 -8.18 -7.99 -9.05
N ALA A 324 -7.36 -7.99 -7.99
CA ALA A 324 -7.83 -7.83 -6.63
C ALA A 324 -8.47 -6.45 -6.39
N THR A 325 -7.88 -5.38 -6.93
CA THR A 325 -8.40 -4.02 -6.70
C THR A 325 -9.72 -3.78 -7.44
N GLU A 326 -9.89 -4.30 -8.65
CA GLU A 326 -11.15 -4.20 -9.40
C GLU A 326 -12.24 -5.10 -8.80
N SER A 327 -11.88 -6.30 -8.35
CA SER A 327 -12.80 -7.20 -7.63
C SER A 327 -13.27 -6.59 -6.31
N ALA A 328 -12.38 -5.91 -5.59
CA ALA A 328 -12.73 -5.23 -4.35
C ALA A 328 -13.74 -4.09 -4.56
N VAL A 329 -13.62 -3.33 -5.65
CA VAL A 329 -14.63 -2.31 -6.01
C VAL A 329 -16.01 -2.96 -6.22
N ARG A 330 -16.06 -4.06 -6.97
CA ARG A 330 -17.32 -4.80 -7.17
C ARG A 330 -17.87 -5.40 -5.88
N ALA A 331 -16.99 -5.84 -4.96
CA ALA A 331 -17.39 -6.37 -3.67
C ALA A 331 -17.99 -5.28 -2.75
N ALA A 332 -17.36 -4.11 -2.69
CA ALA A 332 -17.86 -2.98 -1.91
C ALA A 332 -19.20 -2.45 -2.46
N ASP A 333 -19.35 -2.37 -3.79
CA ASP A 333 -20.59 -2.03 -4.46
C ASP A 333 -21.72 -3.03 -4.13
N ALA A 334 -21.42 -4.31 -4.26
CA ALA A 334 -22.36 -5.39 -3.94
C ALA A 334 -22.79 -5.37 -2.47
N ALA A 335 -21.86 -5.08 -1.56
CA ALA A 335 -22.14 -4.96 -0.14
C ALA A 335 -23.09 -3.78 0.14
N LEU A 336 -22.78 -2.60 -0.39
CA LEU A 336 -23.63 -1.41 -0.25
C LEU A 336 -25.03 -1.67 -0.82
N GLN A 337 -25.11 -2.21 -2.03
CA GLN A 337 -26.38 -2.54 -2.68
C GLN A 337 -27.21 -3.57 -1.91
N THR A 338 -26.55 -4.53 -1.21
CA THR A 338 -27.21 -5.53 -0.41
C THR A 338 -27.92 -4.93 0.80
N LEU A 339 -27.38 -3.87 1.39
CA LEU A 339 -28.00 -3.16 2.49
C LEU A 339 -29.12 -2.19 2.02
N GLY A 340 -29.19 -1.89 0.73
CA GLY A 340 -30.15 -0.93 0.19
C GLY A 340 -29.95 0.48 0.78
N GLY A 341 -31.02 1.17 1.16
CA GLY A 341 -30.93 2.52 1.74
C GLY A 341 -30.02 2.62 2.98
N ASN A 342 -30.00 1.58 3.81
CA ASN A 342 -29.12 1.53 4.97
C ASN A 342 -27.62 1.56 4.57
N GLY A 343 -27.27 0.94 3.43
CA GLY A 343 -25.89 0.92 2.94
C GLY A 343 -25.34 2.29 2.56
N TYR A 344 -26.22 3.28 2.35
CA TYR A 344 -25.86 4.65 1.98
C TYR A 344 -25.65 5.59 3.19
N LEU A 345 -25.98 5.10 4.40
CA LEU A 345 -25.88 5.87 5.64
C LEU A 345 -24.52 5.66 6.34
N GLN A 346 -23.97 6.72 6.92
CA GLN A 346 -22.69 6.67 7.66
C GLN A 346 -22.73 5.80 8.94
N GLU A 347 -23.92 5.42 9.39
CA GLU A 347 -24.13 4.48 10.50
C GLU A 347 -23.71 3.05 10.14
N TYR A 348 -23.61 2.73 8.85
CA TYR A 348 -23.26 1.41 8.33
C TYR A 348 -21.88 1.45 7.64
N ALA A 349 -21.09 0.43 7.83
CA ALA A 349 -19.71 0.40 7.33
C ALA A 349 -19.57 0.38 5.80
N THR A 350 -20.65 0.03 5.06
CA THR A 350 -20.59 -0.20 3.61
C THR A 350 -20.30 1.05 2.81
N GLU A 351 -20.77 2.24 3.22
CA GLU A 351 -20.44 3.48 2.53
C GLU A 351 -18.96 3.83 2.67
N ARG A 352 -18.36 3.56 3.85
CA ARG A 352 -16.92 3.75 4.09
C ARG A 352 -16.10 2.78 3.22
N TYR A 353 -16.45 1.51 3.16
CA TYR A 353 -15.80 0.55 2.28
C TYR A 353 -15.87 1.00 0.82
N TYR A 354 -17.01 1.54 0.38
CA TYR A 354 -17.19 2.02 -0.99
C TYR A 354 -16.32 3.23 -1.31
N ARG A 355 -16.15 4.16 -0.37
CA ARG A 355 -15.24 5.31 -0.53
C ARG A 355 -13.77 4.89 -0.52
N ASP A 356 -13.39 4.04 0.42
CA ASP A 356 -12.02 3.61 0.62
C ASP A 356 -11.49 2.78 -0.55
N VAL A 357 -12.32 1.86 -1.08
CA VAL A 357 -11.91 0.92 -2.13
C VAL A 357 -11.50 1.63 -3.42
N ARG A 358 -12.07 2.81 -3.71
CA ARG A 358 -11.82 3.49 -4.98
C ARG A 358 -10.38 3.90 -5.17
N GLN A 359 -9.64 4.13 -4.08
CA GLN A 359 -8.22 4.48 -4.12
C GLN A 359 -7.37 3.38 -4.79
N PHE A 360 -7.68 2.12 -4.57
CA PHE A 360 -6.82 1.00 -4.98
C PHE A 360 -6.55 0.92 -6.48
N MET A 361 -7.50 1.31 -7.31
CA MET A 361 -7.33 1.31 -8.76
C MET A 361 -6.42 2.45 -9.27
N LEU A 362 -6.09 3.41 -8.39
CA LEU A 362 -5.34 4.63 -8.73
C LEU A 362 -3.89 4.58 -8.25
N VAL A 363 -3.67 4.13 -7.00
CA VAL A 363 -2.35 4.15 -6.35
C VAL A 363 -1.43 3.04 -6.85
N GLU A 364 -0.13 3.22 -6.70
CA GLU A 364 0.96 2.27 -7.05
C GLU A 364 0.89 1.81 -8.53
N GLY A 365 0.49 2.75 -9.39
CA GLY A 365 0.19 2.52 -10.79
C GLY A 365 -1.28 2.15 -11.02
N THR A 366 -1.95 2.92 -11.88
CA THR A 366 -3.38 2.73 -12.19
C THR A 366 -3.64 1.35 -12.79
N SER A 367 -4.92 0.95 -12.87
CA SER A 367 -5.32 -0.30 -13.53
C SER A 367 -4.81 -0.40 -14.97
N GLU A 368 -4.73 0.73 -15.67
CA GLU A 368 -4.18 0.84 -17.04
C GLU A 368 -2.67 0.58 -17.06
N ILE A 369 -1.93 1.11 -16.08
CA ILE A 369 -0.48 0.84 -15.95
C ILE A 369 -0.23 -0.63 -15.63
N GLN A 370 -1.06 -1.28 -14.81
CA GLN A 370 -0.93 -2.71 -14.58
C GLN A 370 -1.11 -3.50 -15.89
N ARG A 371 -2.14 -3.15 -16.68
CA ARG A 371 -2.38 -3.78 -17.99
C ARG A 371 -1.25 -3.53 -18.97
N LEU A 372 -0.67 -2.34 -18.99
CA LEU A 372 0.49 -2.01 -19.81
C LEU A 372 1.70 -2.90 -19.47
N ILE A 373 1.96 -3.16 -18.20
CA ILE A 373 3.07 -4.02 -17.77
C ILE A 373 2.82 -5.47 -18.21
N ILE A 374 1.61 -5.97 -18.01
CA ILE A 374 1.21 -7.31 -18.42
C ILE A 374 1.33 -7.44 -19.96
N HIS A 375 0.79 -6.46 -20.69
CA HIS A 375 0.84 -6.43 -22.15
C HIS A 375 2.29 -6.48 -22.68
N ARG A 376 3.17 -5.65 -22.11
CA ARG A 376 4.59 -5.65 -22.51
C ARG A 376 5.28 -6.98 -22.26
N ALA A 377 5.00 -7.65 -21.15
CA ALA A 377 5.57 -8.96 -20.86
C ALA A 377 5.09 -10.04 -21.87
N ILE A 378 3.84 -9.95 -22.33
CA ILE A 378 3.30 -10.82 -23.37
C ILE A 378 3.95 -10.50 -24.73
N GLU A 379 4.01 -9.23 -25.10
CA GLU A 379 4.58 -8.73 -26.38
C GLU A 379 6.05 -9.12 -26.53
N MET A 380 6.83 -9.03 -25.45
CA MET A 380 8.25 -9.38 -25.44
C MET A 380 8.52 -10.89 -25.34
N GLY A 381 7.49 -11.72 -25.17
CA GLY A 381 7.62 -13.16 -24.98
C GLY A 381 8.15 -13.57 -23.60
N ASP A 382 8.22 -12.65 -22.65
CA ASP A 382 8.64 -12.93 -21.28
C ASP A 382 7.58 -13.71 -20.50
N TYR A 383 6.28 -13.56 -20.85
CA TYR A 383 5.17 -14.26 -20.24
C TYR A 383 4.83 -15.54 -21.04
N GLN A 384 4.86 -16.67 -20.34
CA GLN A 384 4.46 -17.97 -20.91
C GLN A 384 3.09 -18.37 -20.34
N TRP A 385 2.20 -18.83 -21.24
CA TRP A 385 0.84 -19.26 -20.91
C TRP A 385 0.81 -20.55 -20.08
#